data_bee2d35cc714ca530658aec31f50b87a
#
_entry.id   bee2d35cc714ca530658aec31f50b87a
#
_cell.length_a   1.000
_cell.length_b   1.000
_cell.length_c   1.000
_cell.angle_alpha   90.00
_cell.angle_beta   90.00
_cell.angle_gamma   90.00
#
_symmetry.space_group_name_H-M   'P 1'
#
loop_
_entity.id
_entity.type
_entity.pdbx_description
1 polymer ?
#
loop_
_entity_poly.entity_id
_entity_poly.type
_entity_poly.pdbx_seq_one_letter_code
_entity_poly.pdbx_strand_id
1 'polypeptide(L)' 'MKQSEFVRWLRKQGVEIKNGTKHLKLYANGKQSTLNRHPSEELGTGLVEAIKKQLGLK' A
#
# COMPACT_ATOMS: atom_id res chain seq x y z
N MET A 1 -6.59 0.49 10.46
CA MET A 1 -5.47 1.35 10.04
C MET A 1 -5.94 2.25 8.90
N LYS A 2 -5.70 3.53 9.01
CA LYS A 2 -6.08 4.46 7.94
C LYS A 2 -5.10 4.38 6.78
N GLN A 3 -5.60 4.67 5.58
CA GLN A 3 -4.80 4.61 4.36
C GLN A 3 -3.51 5.43 4.49
N SER A 4 -3.60 6.66 5.04
CA SER A 4 -2.42 7.52 5.20
C SER A 4 -1.39 6.92 6.14
N GLU A 5 -1.83 6.22 7.18
CA GLU A 5 -0.93 5.52 8.10
C GLU A 5 -0.22 4.37 7.39
N PHE A 6 -0.97 3.61 6.59
CA PHE A 6 -0.40 2.49 5.86
C PHE A 6 0.60 2.96 4.80
N VAL A 7 0.29 4.05 4.09
CA VAL A 7 1.21 4.63 3.12
C VAL A 7 2.51 5.04 3.79
N ARG A 8 2.43 5.68 4.96
CA ARG A 8 3.63 6.07 5.71
C ARG A 8 4.46 4.84 6.10
N TRP A 9 3.79 3.79 6.55
CA TRP A 9 4.47 2.55 6.91
C TRP A 9 5.15 1.92 5.69
N LEU A 10 4.45 1.88 4.55
CA LEU A 10 5.00 1.32 3.32
C LEU A 10 6.28 2.05 2.89
N ARG A 11 6.28 3.38 2.99
CA ARG A 11 7.48 4.16 2.66
C ARG A 11 8.66 3.79 3.55
N LYS A 12 8.40 3.54 4.82
CA LYS A 12 9.45 3.10 5.75
C LYS A 12 10.00 1.74 5.36
N GLN A 13 9.19 0.90 4.72
CA GLN A 13 9.61 -0.41 4.26
C GLN A 13 10.35 -0.36 2.90
N GLY A 14 10.50 0.81 2.33
CA GLY A 14 11.17 0.96 1.05
C GLY A 14 10.28 0.74 -0.15
N VAL A 15 8.97 0.75 0.03
CA VAL A 15 8.02 0.58 -1.07
C VAL A 15 7.99 1.86 -1.90
N GLU A 16 8.11 1.72 -3.22
CA GLU A 16 7.94 2.84 -4.13
C GLU A 16 6.45 3.05 -4.39
N ILE A 17 5.99 4.28 -4.22
CA ILE A 17 4.58 4.62 -4.39
C ILE A 17 4.45 5.63 -5.51
N LYS A 18 3.68 5.28 -6.53
CA LYS A 18 3.42 6.15 -7.67
C LYS A 18 1.93 6.47 -7.78
N ASN A 19 1.64 7.66 -8.26
CA ASN A 19 0.25 8.06 -8.49
C ASN A 19 -0.27 7.45 -9.78
N GLY A 20 -1.27 6.57 -9.65
CA GLY A 20 -2.00 6.07 -10.80
C GLY A 20 -3.23 6.95 -11.04
N THR A 21 -3.98 6.65 -12.10
CA THR A 21 -5.18 7.42 -12.46
C THR A 21 -6.28 7.30 -11.40
N LYS A 22 -6.53 6.07 -10.94
CA LYS A 22 -7.60 5.80 -9.96
C LYS A 22 -7.06 5.31 -8.63
N HIS A 23 -5.86 4.73 -8.63
CA HIS A 23 -5.27 4.13 -7.45
C HIS A 23 -3.80 4.46 -7.37
N LEU A 24 -3.24 4.37 -6.16
CA LEU A 24 -1.79 4.41 -5.98
C LEU A 24 -1.20 3.09 -6.42
N LYS A 25 -0.07 3.15 -7.11
CA LYS A 25 0.66 1.95 -7.52
C LYS A 25 1.83 1.73 -6.57
N LEU A 26 1.95 0.53 -6.05
CA LEU A 26 2.95 0.16 -5.06
C LEU A 26 3.93 -0.84 -5.67
N TYR A 27 5.22 -0.60 -5.51
CA TYR A 27 6.27 -1.48 -6.05
C TYR A 27 7.28 -1.81 -4.96
N ALA A 28 7.55 -3.09 -4.78
CA ALA A 28 8.57 -3.56 -3.84
C ALA A 28 8.99 -4.98 -4.20
N ASN A 29 10.27 -5.28 -4.04
CA ASN A 29 10.80 -6.63 -4.26
C ASN A 29 10.45 -7.21 -5.65
N GLY A 30 10.40 -6.36 -6.67
CA GLY A 30 10.01 -6.79 -8.00
C GLY A 30 8.54 -7.14 -8.14
N LYS A 31 7.73 -6.82 -7.13
CA LYS A 31 6.30 -7.10 -7.10
C LYS A 31 5.52 -5.80 -7.12
N GLN A 32 4.25 -5.89 -7.49
CA GLN A 32 3.37 -4.74 -7.63
C GLN A 32 2.04 -4.97 -6.92
N SER A 33 1.51 -3.90 -6.35
CA SER A 33 0.16 -3.90 -5.80
C SER A 33 -0.48 -2.54 -6.01
N THR A 34 -1.74 -2.40 -5.61
CA THR A 34 -2.47 -1.14 -5.72
C THR A 34 -3.16 -0.81 -4.41
N LEU A 35 -3.41 0.48 -4.20
CA LEU A 35 -4.08 0.96 -2.99
C LEU A 35 -4.96 2.13 -3.39
N ASN A 36 -6.11 2.32 -2.72
CA ASN A 36 -6.97 3.45 -3.01
C ASN A 36 -6.28 4.77 -2.68
N ARG A 37 -6.81 5.88 -3.18
CA ARG A 37 -6.21 7.22 -3.04
C ARG A 37 -6.87 8.06 -1.95
N HIS A 38 -7.66 7.46 -1.09
CA HIS A 38 -8.39 8.17 -0.04
C HIS A 38 -7.63 8.08 1.29
N PRO A 39 -6.91 9.14 1.70
CA PRO A 39 -6.03 9.07 2.89
C PRO A 39 -6.77 8.80 4.19
N SER A 40 -8.03 9.22 4.27
CA SER A 40 -8.82 9.03 5.48
C SER A 40 -9.59 7.71 5.51
N GLU A 41 -9.47 6.90 4.47
CA GLU A 41 -10.18 5.62 4.39
C GLU A 41 -9.64 4.63 5.41
N GLU A 42 -10.55 3.96 6.11
CA GLU A 42 -10.18 2.91 7.04
C GLU A 42 -9.94 1.61 6.28
N LEU A 43 -8.72 1.08 6.35
CA LEU A 43 -8.36 -0.15 5.68
C LEU A 43 -8.62 -1.33 6.61
N GLY A 44 -9.32 -2.34 6.09
CA GLY A 44 -9.53 -3.57 6.84
C GLY A 44 -8.25 -4.38 6.96
N THR A 45 -8.15 -5.18 8.02
CA THR A 45 -6.99 -6.04 8.26
C THR A 45 -6.70 -6.96 7.07
N GLY A 46 -7.76 -7.53 6.48
CA GLY A 46 -7.60 -8.43 5.34
C GLY A 46 -6.93 -7.75 4.15
N LEU A 47 -7.33 -6.51 3.85
CA LEU A 47 -6.75 -5.75 2.75
C LEU A 47 -5.28 -5.42 3.02
N VAL A 48 -4.97 -4.96 4.24
CA VAL A 48 -3.61 -4.63 4.64
C VAL A 48 -2.70 -5.85 4.51
N GLU A 49 -3.13 -6.99 5.02
CA GLU A 49 -2.36 -8.21 4.96
C GLU A 49 -2.18 -8.73 3.53
N ALA A 50 -3.21 -8.60 2.70
CA ALA A 50 -3.14 -9.00 1.30
C ALA A 50 -2.08 -8.17 0.55
N ILE A 51 -2.06 -6.87 0.77
CA ILE A 51 -1.09 -5.99 0.12
C ILE A 51 0.33 -6.31 0.58
N LYS A 52 0.53 -6.51 1.89
CA LYS A 52 1.82 -6.90 2.42
C LYS A 52 2.32 -8.19 1.76
N LYS A 53 1.43 -9.15 1.61
CA LYS A 53 1.76 -10.43 0.99
C LYS A 53 2.13 -10.26 -0.47
N GLN A 54 1.35 -9.45 -1.21
CA GLN A 54 1.61 -9.19 -2.62
C GLN A 54 2.97 -8.52 -2.85
N LEU A 55 3.40 -7.69 -1.91
CA LEU A 55 4.68 -6.99 -2.01
C LEU A 55 5.84 -7.74 -1.33
N GLY A 56 5.56 -8.91 -0.76
CA GLY A 56 6.59 -9.67 -0.06
C GLY A 56 7.05 -9.05 1.24
N LEU A 57 6.22 -8.22 1.85
CA LEU A 57 6.52 -7.59 3.14
C LEU A 57 6.08 -8.47 4.30
N LYS A 58 6.73 -8.31 5.45
CA LYS A 58 6.38 -9.05 6.65
C LYS A 58 5.55 -8.23 7.61
#